data_0eb584d82069b6a9c799f9e50e0da7a0
#
_entry.id   0eb584d82069b6a9c799f9e50e0da7a0
#
_cell.length_a   1.000
_cell.length_b   1.000
_cell.length_c   1.000
_cell.angle_alpha   90.00
_cell.angle_beta   90.00
_cell.angle_gamma   90.00
#
_symmetry.space_group_name_H-M   'P 1'
#
loop_
_entity.id
_entity.type
_entity.pdbx_description
1 polymer ?
#
loop_
_entity_poly.entity_id
_entity_poly.type
_entity_poly.pdbx_seq_one_letter_code
_entity_poly.pdbx_strand_id
1 'polypeptide(L)'
;INNNKITFSQESNIEDINWKKFDVDYVFECTGKFNSKEKLLAHIKNGAKKVIVSAPCKNADKTIVYGVNENILTKDDQIISAASCTTNCLAPVANILNETFEIEKGFMTTIHAFTSDQRILDNSHKDPRRARSASQSIVPTSTGASKAIGEIIPSLKGKLEGIAMRV
;
A
#
# COMPACT_ATOMS: atom_id res chain seq x y z
N ILE A 1 -18.65 -18.96 4.72
CA ILE A 1 -17.36 -19.47 4.23
C ILE A 1 -16.92 -20.55 5.22
N ASN A 2 -16.58 -21.75 4.74
CA ASN A 2 -16.17 -22.86 5.59
C ASN A 2 -17.14 -23.14 6.77
N ASN A 3 -18.45 -23.10 6.51
CA ASN A 3 -19.56 -23.23 7.46
C ASN A 3 -19.69 -22.10 8.48
N ASN A 4 -18.91 -21.05 8.39
CA ASN A 4 -19.08 -19.86 9.22
C ASN A 4 -20.02 -18.85 8.55
N LYS A 5 -20.91 -18.25 9.32
CA LYS A 5 -21.74 -17.14 8.88
C LYS A 5 -20.89 -15.87 8.81
N ILE A 6 -21.00 -15.15 7.69
CA ILE A 6 -20.36 -13.86 7.50
C ILE A 6 -21.47 -12.83 7.32
N THR A 7 -21.40 -11.74 8.05
CA THR A 7 -22.30 -10.60 7.86
C THR A 7 -21.80 -9.81 6.67
N PHE A 8 -22.69 -9.55 5.72
CA PHE A 8 -22.44 -8.66 4.59
C PHE A 8 -23.23 -7.36 4.80
N SER A 9 -22.59 -6.21 4.58
CA SER A 9 -23.23 -4.89 4.52
C SER A 9 -22.84 -4.18 3.23
N GLN A 10 -23.68 -3.26 2.80
CA GLN A 10 -23.46 -2.48 1.57
C GLN A 10 -23.70 -1.01 1.89
N GLU A 11 -22.64 -0.34 2.35
CA GLU A 11 -22.67 1.07 2.69
C GLU A 11 -21.80 1.85 1.70
N SER A 12 -22.32 2.93 1.14
CA SER A 12 -21.61 3.78 0.19
C SER A 12 -20.62 4.71 0.86
N ASN A 13 -20.91 5.11 2.08
CA ASN A 13 -20.07 6.03 2.85
C ASN A 13 -19.43 5.30 4.03
N ILE A 14 -18.16 5.54 4.22
CA ILE A 14 -17.39 4.99 5.35
C ILE A 14 -17.99 5.40 6.71
N GLU A 15 -18.60 6.56 6.79
CA GLU A 15 -19.20 7.12 8.01
C GLU A 15 -20.48 6.41 8.43
N ASP A 16 -21.14 5.70 7.51
CA ASP A 16 -22.40 4.98 7.76
C ASP A 16 -22.14 3.55 8.26
N ILE A 17 -20.91 3.07 8.22
CA ILE A 17 -20.55 1.71 8.65
C ILE A 17 -20.43 1.68 10.18
N ASN A 18 -21.26 0.88 10.84
CA ASN A 18 -21.26 0.75 12.30
C ASN A 18 -20.45 -0.47 12.76
N TRP A 19 -19.15 -0.30 12.89
CA TRP A 19 -18.23 -1.37 13.35
C TRP A 19 -18.49 -1.77 14.78
N LYS A 20 -18.93 -0.86 15.63
CA LYS A 20 -19.25 -1.12 17.03
C LYS A 20 -20.37 -2.17 17.19
N LYS A 21 -21.36 -2.17 16.28
CA LYS A 21 -22.46 -3.16 16.27
C LYS A 21 -21.94 -4.58 16.11
N PHE A 22 -20.79 -4.77 15.47
CA PHE A 22 -20.21 -6.07 15.14
C PHE A 22 -18.98 -6.40 15.97
N ASP A 23 -18.64 -5.57 16.96
CA ASP A 23 -17.45 -5.70 17.83
C ASP A 23 -16.16 -5.95 17.03
N VAL A 24 -15.92 -5.11 16.02
CA VAL A 24 -14.80 -5.25 15.07
C VAL A 24 -13.53 -4.70 15.67
N ASP A 25 -12.51 -5.53 15.80
CA ASP A 25 -11.17 -5.13 16.23
C ASP A 25 -10.37 -4.50 15.08
N TYR A 26 -10.37 -5.13 13.92
CA TYR A 26 -9.55 -4.74 12.77
C TYR A 26 -10.41 -4.51 11.54
N VAL A 27 -10.17 -3.40 10.86
CA VAL A 27 -10.71 -3.12 9.53
C VAL A 27 -9.59 -3.21 8.51
N PHE A 28 -9.76 -4.03 7.49
CA PHE A 28 -8.89 -4.03 6.31
C PHE A 28 -9.47 -3.11 5.25
N GLU A 29 -8.84 -1.94 5.06
CA GLU A 29 -9.23 -0.99 4.03
C GLU A 29 -8.58 -1.38 2.69
N CYS A 30 -9.38 -1.97 1.82
CA CYS A 30 -8.93 -2.51 0.53
C CYS A 30 -9.63 -1.86 -0.67
N THR A 31 -10.36 -0.77 -0.48
CA THR A 31 -11.13 -0.11 -1.56
C THR A 31 -10.26 0.70 -2.51
N GLY A 32 -9.07 1.11 -2.08
CA GLY A 32 -8.19 2.02 -2.81
C GLY A 32 -8.67 3.48 -2.83
N LYS A 33 -9.78 3.80 -2.16
CA LYS A 33 -10.37 5.16 -2.11
C LYS A 33 -9.87 5.98 -0.93
N PHE A 34 -9.57 5.33 0.18
CA PHE A 34 -9.19 5.96 1.45
C PHE A 34 -7.74 5.66 1.75
N ASN A 35 -6.85 6.57 1.35
CA ASN A 35 -5.39 6.40 1.44
C ASN A 35 -4.70 7.50 2.25
N SER A 36 -5.41 8.09 3.21
CA SER A 36 -4.83 9.01 4.19
C SER A 36 -5.43 8.78 5.57
N LYS A 37 -4.64 9.01 6.61
CA LYS A 37 -5.04 8.84 8.00
C LYS A 37 -6.33 9.60 8.32
N GLU A 38 -6.45 10.84 7.85
CA GLU A 38 -7.59 11.71 8.13
C GLU A 38 -8.92 11.08 7.67
N LYS A 39 -8.92 10.45 6.49
CA LYS A 39 -10.11 9.76 5.95
C LYS A 39 -10.41 8.47 6.73
N LEU A 40 -9.38 7.75 7.13
CA LEU A 40 -9.49 6.45 7.79
C LEU A 40 -9.93 6.54 9.25
N LEU A 41 -9.75 7.70 9.89
CA LEU A 41 -10.25 7.94 11.24
C LEU A 41 -11.76 7.76 11.36
N ALA A 42 -12.52 7.82 10.28
CA ALA A 42 -13.94 7.50 10.27
C ALA A 42 -14.21 6.06 10.73
N HIS A 43 -13.38 5.09 10.33
CA HIS A 43 -13.51 3.71 10.83
C HIS A 43 -13.30 3.61 12.34
N ILE A 44 -12.31 4.34 12.87
CA ILE A 44 -12.04 4.38 14.31
C ILE A 44 -13.21 5.01 15.07
N LYS A 45 -13.72 6.15 14.58
CA LYS A 45 -14.90 6.82 15.17
C LYS A 45 -16.12 5.90 15.20
N ASN A 46 -16.27 5.05 14.19
CA ASN A 46 -17.39 4.12 14.05
C ASN A 46 -17.17 2.80 14.82
N GLY A 47 -16.10 2.68 15.59
CA GLY A 47 -15.90 1.63 16.57
C GLY A 47 -14.85 0.58 16.23
N ALA A 48 -14.15 0.67 15.11
CA ALA A 48 -12.98 -0.17 14.87
C ALA A 48 -11.82 0.21 15.81
N LYS A 49 -11.05 -0.77 16.29
CA LYS A 49 -9.88 -0.48 17.13
C LYS A 49 -8.67 -0.10 16.29
N LYS A 50 -8.47 -0.74 15.15
CA LYS A 50 -7.36 -0.50 14.23
C LYS A 50 -7.81 -0.61 12.77
N VAL A 51 -7.10 0.10 11.89
CA VAL A 51 -7.28 0.01 10.43
C VAL A 51 -5.97 -0.38 9.78
N ILE A 52 -6.00 -1.40 8.94
CA ILE A 52 -4.88 -1.83 8.11
C ILE A 52 -5.23 -1.50 6.66
N VAL A 53 -4.43 -0.65 6.03
CA VAL A 53 -4.64 -0.21 4.64
C VAL A 53 -3.80 -1.05 3.71
N SER A 54 -4.41 -1.70 2.72
CA SER A 54 -3.73 -2.52 1.71
C SER A 54 -3.02 -1.69 0.62
N ALA A 55 -2.60 -0.47 0.94
CA ALA A 55 -1.98 0.49 0.02
C ALA A 55 -1.10 1.48 0.79
N PRO A 56 -0.23 2.26 0.10
CA PRO A 56 0.44 3.40 0.69
C PRO A 56 -0.58 4.37 1.29
N CYS A 57 -0.36 4.79 2.52
CA CYS A 57 -1.29 5.66 3.24
C CYS A 57 -0.56 6.91 3.75
N LYS A 58 -1.04 8.08 3.32
CA LYS A 58 -0.49 9.35 3.77
C LYS A 58 -0.76 9.55 5.26
N ASN A 59 0.27 9.94 6.00
CA ASN A 59 0.21 10.21 7.46
C ASN A 59 -0.24 8.99 8.29
N ALA A 60 -0.08 7.75 7.80
CA ALA A 60 -0.28 6.56 8.61
C ALA A 60 0.60 6.59 9.87
N ASP A 61 0.18 5.95 10.96
CA ASP A 61 1.00 5.86 12.17
C ASP A 61 2.28 5.08 11.89
N LYS A 62 2.16 4.00 11.11
CA LYS A 62 3.29 3.21 10.63
C LYS A 62 3.03 2.70 9.22
N THR A 63 4.11 2.55 8.45
CA THR A 63 4.12 1.79 7.20
C THR A 63 4.96 0.54 7.42
N ILE A 64 4.36 -0.63 7.20
CA ILE A 64 4.94 -1.93 7.56
C ILE A 64 5.10 -2.80 6.32
N VAL A 65 6.25 -3.47 6.25
CA VAL A 65 6.47 -4.66 5.41
C VAL A 65 6.81 -5.81 6.35
N TYR A 66 5.94 -6.80 6.39
CA TYR A 66 6.11 -7.97 7.26
C TYR A 66 7.42 -8.72 6.95
N GLY A 67 8.14 -9.14 7.98
CA GLY A 67 9.46 -9.75 7.87
C GLY A 67 10.61 -8.75 7.70
N VAL A 68 10.32 -7.43 7.75
CA VAL A 68 11.36 -6.38 7.63
C VAL A 68 11.32 -5.40 8.79
N ASN A 69 10.15 -4.82 9.09
CA ASN A 69 10.05 -3.78 10.11
C ASN A 69 8.80 -3.86 11.00
N GLU A 70 8.11 -5.00 11.06
CA GLU A 70 6.91 -5.16 11.90
C GLU A 70 7.17 -4.93 13.40
N ASN A 71 8.42 -5.07 13.82
CA ASN A 71 8.85 -4.85 15.21
C ASN A 71 8.70 -3.40 15.69
N ILE A 72 8.50 -2.44 14.78
CA ILE A 72 8.27 -1.03 15.14
C ILE A 72 6.81 -0.75 15.53
N LEU A 73 5.90 -1.72 15.36
CA LEU A 73 4.49 -1.57 15.74
C LEU A 73 4.32 -1.48 17.25
N THR A 74 3.46 -0.58 17.66
CA THR A 74 3.06 -0.40 19.05
C THR A 74 1.56 -0.63 19.23
N LYS A 75 1.11 -0.73 20.48
CA LYS A 75 -0.31 -0.87 20.80
C LYS A 75 -1.11 0.39 20.44
N ASP A 76 -0.47 1.54 20.41
CA ASP A 76 -1.10 2.86 20.18
C ASP A 76 -1.29 3.17 18.69
N ASP A 77 -0.62 2.43 17.79
CA ASP A 77 -0.78 2.62 16.36
C ASP A 77 -2.16 2.16 15.91
N GLN A 78 -2.96 3.07 15.36
CA GLN A 78 -4.34 2.81 14.93
C GLN A 78 -4.47 2.66 13.41
N ILE A 79 -3.73 3.45 12.64
CA ILE A 79 -3.78 3.45 11.17
C ILE A 79 -2.45 2.94 10.64
N ILE A 80 -2.45 1.73 10.09
CA ILE A 80 -1.25 1.02 9.65
C ILE A 80 -1.33 0.84 8.14
N SER A 81 -0.31 1.31 7.42
CA SER A 81 -0.17 1.05 5.99
C SER A 81 0.61 -0.25 5.76
N ALA A 82 0.09 -1.13 4.92
CA ALA A 82 0.81 -2.32 4.44
C ALA A 82 1.70 -2.01 3.21
N ALA A 83 2.03 -0.75 2.97
CA ALA A 83 2.86 -0.29 1.85
C ALA A 83 2.26 -0.63 0.47
N SER A 84 3.08 -0.59 -0.59
CA SER A 84 2.68 -0.97 -1.95
C SER A 84 3.14 -2.39 -2.29
N CYS A 85 2.55 -2.97 -3.33
CA CYS A 85 2.96 -4.27 -3.86
C CYS A 85 4.46 -4.30 -4.22
N THR A 86 4.96 -3.28 -4.92
CA THR A 86 6.39 -3.18 -5.27
C THR A 86 7.26 -3.01 -4.03
N THR A 87 6.82 -2.24 -3.03
CA THR A 87 7.56 -2.10 -1.76
C THR A 87 7.65 -3.43 -1.00
N ASN A 88 6.56 -4.20 -0.96
CA ASN A 88 6.54 -5.52 -0.33
C ASN A 88 7.44 -6.55 -1.07
N CYS A 89 7.59 -6.40 -2.38
CA CYS A 89 8.52 -7.22 -3.15
C CYS A 89 9.99 -6.82 -2.90
N LEU A 90 10.27 -5.51 -2.91
CA LEU A 90 11.64 -4.99 -2.85
C LEU A 90 12.23 -5.00 -1.44
N ALA A 91 11.46 -4.66 -0.42
CA ALA A 91 11.98 -4.46 0.93
C ALA A 91 12.67 -5.70 1.51
N PRO A 92 12.11 -6.93 1.45
CA PRO A 92 12.78 -8.12 1.96
C PRO A 92 14.11 -8.39 1.25
N VAL A 93 14.14 -8.24 -0.08
CA VAL A 93 15.36 -8.46 -0.87
C VAL A 93 16.42 -7.40 -0.54
N ALA A 94 16.01 -6.12 -0.51
CA ALA A 94 16.90 -5.01 -0.17
C ALA A 94 17.43 -5.12 1.25
N ASN A 95 16.61 -5.60 2.19
CA ASN A 95 17.04 -5.80 3.58
C ASN A 95 18.14 -6.83 3.68
N ILE A 96 17.96 -8.02 3.09
CA ILE A 96 18.97 -9.09 3.08
C ILE A 96 20.26 -8.63 2.42
N LEU A 97 20.17 -7.98 1.26
CA LEU A 97 21.34 -7.46 0.56
C LEU A 97 22.07 -6.39 1.37
N ASN A 98 21.33 -5.51 2.02
CA ASN A 98 21.91 -4.44 2.83
C ASN A 98 22.58 -4.98 4.11
N GLU A 99 21.95 -5.95 4.78
CA GLU A 99 22.54 -6.60 5.97
C GLU A 99 23.79 -7.40 5.64
N THR A 100 23.86 -7.98 4.43
CA THR A 100 24.98 -8.84 4.02
C THR A 100 26.14 -8.05 3.40
N PHE A 101 25.84 -7.03 2.58
CA PHE A 101 26.82 -6.38 1.72
C PHE A 101 26.89 -4.86 1.87
N GLU A 102 26.01 -4.23 2.67
CA GLU A 102 25.94 -2.78 2.86
C GLU A 102 25.76 -2.03 1.54
N ILE A 103 24.52 -1.96 1.05
CA ILE A 103 24.19 -1.25 -0.20
C ILE A 103 24.62 0.22 -0.12
N GLU A 104 25.50 0.64 -1.02
CA GLU A 104 25.88 2.05 -1.19
C GLU A 104 24.90 2.79 -2.08
N LYS A 105 24.58 2.24 -3.26
CA LYS A 105 23.64 2.78 -4.25
C LYS A 105 22.98 1.65 -5.02
N GLY A 106 21.78 1.89 -5.50
CA GLY A 106 21.07 0.93 -6.35
C GLY A 106 20.02 1.58 -7.23
N PHE A 107 19.72 0.90 -8.32
CA PHE A 107 18.63 1.27 -9.22
C PHE A 107 17.71 0.07 -9.43
N MET A 108 16.41 0.28 -9.19
CA MET A 108 15.39 -0.76 -9.32
C MET A 108 14.55 -0.52 -10.56
N THR A 109 14.38 -1.55 -11.37
CA THR A 109 13.36 -1.58 -12.42
C THR A 109 12.32 -2.64 -12.07
N THR A 110 11.08 -2.22 -11.85
CA THR A 110 9.99 -3.17 -11.65
C THR A 110 9.28 -3.46 -12.96
N ILE A 111 9.22 -4.73 -13.35
CA ILE A 111 8.39 -5.20 -14.44
C ILE A 111 7.06 -5.62 -13.82
N HIS A 112 5.99 -4.90 -14.11
CA HIS A 112 4.75 -5.01 -13.37
C HIS A 112 3.56 -5.17 -14.30
N ALA A 113 2.72 -6.17 -14.06
CA ALA A 113 1.46 -6.28 -14.77
C ALA A 113 0.65 -4.98 -14.67
N PHE A 114 -0.10 -4.64 -15.70
CA PHE A 114 -1.02 -3.50 -15.62
C PHE A 114 -2.11 -3.75 -14.57
N THR A 115 -2.66 -2.68 -14.02
CA THR A 115 -3.67 -2.73 -12.96
C THR A 115 -4.83 -1.80 -13.31
N SER A 116 -5.88 -1.81 -12.49
CA SER A 116 -7.04 -0.91 -12.63
C SER A 116 -6.69 0.59 -12.57
N ASP A 117 -5.48 0.95 -12.12
CA ASP A 117 -4.98 2.32 -12.18
C ASP A 117 -4.62 2.76 -13.62
N GLN A 118 -4.45 1.81 -14.55
CA GLN A 118 -4.25 2.09 -15.97
C GLN A 118 -5.57 1.97 -16.74
N ARG A 119 -5.64 2.64 -17.88
CA ARG A 119 -6.79 2.50 -18.78
C ARG A 119 -6.61 1.29 -19.69
N ILE A 120 -7.62 0.43 -19.76
CA ILE A 120 -7.62 -0.73 -20.68
C ILE A 120 -7.80 -0.23 -22.11
N LEU A 121 -8.71 0.72 -22.33
CA LEU A 121 -8.88 1.48 -23.56
C LEU A 121 -8.39 2.91 -23.34
N ASP A 122 -8.01 3.60 -24.41
CA ASP A 122 -7.63 5.01 -24.35
C ASP A 122 -8.71 5.84 -23.65
N ASN A 123 -8.35 6.52 -22.56
CA ASN A 123 -9.25 7.37 -21.82
C ASN A 123 -8.46 8.36 -20.95
N SER A 124 -9.13 9.37 -20.38
CA SER A 124 -8.50 10.37 -19.53
C SER A 124 -7.87 9.75 -18.27
N HIS A 125 -6.67 10.20 -17.95
CA HIS A 125 -5.93 9.84 -16.73
C HIS A 125 -4.98 11.00 -16.36
N LYS A 126 -4.71 11.21 -15.06
CA LYS A 126 -3.78 12.23 -14.58
C LYS A 126 -2.33 12.04 -15.06
N ASP A 127 -1.88 10.81 -15.28
CA ASP A 127 -0.63 10.46 -15.95
C ASP A 127 -0.96 10.10 -17.40
N PRO A 128 -0.49 10.88 -18.40
CA PRO A 128 -0.79 10.63 -19.81
C PRO A 128 -0.32 9.25 -20.31
N ARG A 129 0.73 8.69 -19.71
CA ARG A 129 1.23 7.36 -20.08
C ARG A 129 0.23 6.27 -19.68
N ARG A 130 -0.46 6.44 -18.53
CA ARG A 130 -1.50 5.53 -18.05
C ARG A 130 -2.87 5.75 -18.70
N ALA A 131 -2.99 6.79 -19.53
CA ALA A 131 -4.19 7.11 -20.29
C ALA A 131 -4.36 6.25 -21.55
N ARG A 132 -3.30 5.57 -21.97
CA ARG A 132 -3.28 4.74 -23.17
C ARG A 132 -3.59 3.29 -22.82
N SER A 133 -4.09 2.55 -23.81
CA SER A 133 -4.46 1.14 -23.69
C SER A 133 -3.32 0.32 -23.06
N ALA A 134 -3.58 -0.21 -21.88
CA ALA A 134 -2.59 -0.91 -21.08
C ALA A 134 -2.07 -2.20 -21.70
N SER A 135 -2.88 -2.82 -22.57
CA SER A 135 -2.58 -4.11 -23.20
C SER A 135 -1.81 -4.01 -24.53
N GLN A 136 -1.54 -2.79 -25.03
CA GLN A 136 -0.95 -2.62 -26.35
C GLN A 136 0.58 -2.55 -26.33
N SER A 137 1.17 -2.05 -25.28
CA SER A 137 2.62 -1.81 -25.24
C SER A 137 3.11 -1.70 -23.81
N ILE A 138 4.42 -1.86 -23.63
CA ILE A 138 5.09 -1.60 -22.34
C ILE A 138 4.98 -0.10 -22.02
N VAL A 139 4.51 0.22 -20.83
CA VAL A 139 4.31 1.60 -20.38
C VAL A 139 5.30 1.93 -19.25
N PRO A 140 6.33 2.78 -19.50
CA PRO A 140 7.18 3.26 -18.43
C PRO A 140 6.41 4.24 -17.54
N THR A 141 6.51 4.05 -16.22
CA THR A 141 5.87 4.93 -15.23
C THR A 141 6.81 5.19 -14.06
N SER A 142 6.53 6.25 -13.31
CA SER A 142 7.17 6.46 -12.01
C SER A 142 6.72 5.40 -11.00
N THR A 143 7.55 5.15 -10.00
CA THR A 143 7.23 4.35 -8.82
C THR A 143 7.66 5.09 -7.56
N GLY A 144 6.84 4.99 -6.50
CA GLY A 144 7.20 5.50 -5.18
C GLY A 144 7.96 4.50 -4.31
N ALA A 145 8.17 3.28 -4.81
CA ALA A 145 8.72 2.18 -4.01
C ALA A 145 10.15 2.45 -3.52
N SER A 146 11.02 3.03 -4.37
CA SER A 146 12.40 3.36 -3.98
C SER A 146 12.48 4.37 -2.84
N LYS A 147 11.55 5.34 -2.80
CA LYS A 147 11.45 6.29 -1.67
C LYS A 147 10.89 5.61 -0.42
N ALA A 148 9.86 4.79 -0.60
CA ALA A 148 9.24 4.06 0.50
C ALA A 148 10.21 3.10 1.21
N ILE A 149 11.17 2.52 0.49
CA ILE A 149 12.22 1.69 1.10
C ILE A 149 12.98 2.45 2.20
N GLY A 150 13.29 3.72 1.98
CA GLY A 150 13.97 4.53 3.00
C GLY A 150 13.13 4.83 4.26
N GLU A 151 11.81 4.65 4.20
CA GLU A 151 10.92 4.70 5.38
C GLU A 151 10.88 3.35 6.11
N ILE A 152 10.97 2.24 5.37
CA ILE A 152 10.94 0.86 5.89
C ILE A 152 12.31 0.46 6.44
N ILE A 153 13.39 0.79 5.71
CA ILE A 153 14.78 0.49 6.03
C ILE A 153 15.56 1.83 6.05
N PRO A 154 15.66 2.50 7.20
CA PRO A 154 16.22 3.85 7.29
C PRO A 154 17.65 3.98 6.76
N SER A 155 18.47 2.93 6.87
CA SER A 155 19.84 2.89 6.34
C SER A 155 19.92 2.97 4.79
N LEU A 156 18.82 2.70 4.09
CA LEU A 156 18.71 2.81 2.63
C LEU A 156 18.10 4.11 2.13
N LYS A 157 17.83 5.05 3.03
CA LYS A 157 17.24 6.35 2.65
C LYS A 157 18.14 7.10 1.67
N GLY A 158 17.62 7.39 0.47
CA GLY A 158 18.32 8.10 -0.59
C GLY A 158 19.35 7.28 -1.38
N LYS A 159 19.50 5.98 -1.07
CA LYS A 159 20.45 5.11 -1.77
C LYS A 159 19.83 4.38 -2.96
N LEU A 160 18.50 4.29 -3.04
CA LEU A 160 17.79 3.58 -4.11
C LEU A 160 16.96 4.53 -4.95
N GLU A 161 17.06 4.37 -6.26
CA GLU A 161 16.18 4.98 -7.26
C GLU A 161 15.46 3.90 -8.05
N GLY A 162 14.46 4.27 -8.84
CA GLY A 162 13.78 3.26 -9.64
C GLY A 162 12.68 3.77 -10.56
N ILE A 163 12.36 2.92 -11.52
CA ILE A 163 11.28 3.09 -12.48
C ILE A 163 10.39 1.84 -12.53
N ALA A 164 9.21 2.00 -13.10
CA ALA A 164 8.30 0.89 -13.38
C ALA A 164 8.06 0.75 -14.88
N MET A 165 8.04 -0.47 -15.35
CA MET A 165 7.61 -0.88 -16.69
C MET A 165 6.35 -1.70 -16.54
N ARG A 166 5.22 -1.17 -16.99
CA ARG A 166 3.93 -1.87 -16.97
C ARG A 166 3.78 -2.71 -18.23
N VAL A 167 3.46 -3.98 -18.05
CA VAL A 167 3.34 -4.98 -19.12
C VAL A 167 1.99 -5.68 -19.07
#